data_de06ef45329570b5bce86765967acdf3
#
_entry.id   de06ef45329570b5bce86765967acdf3
#
_cell.length_a   1.000
_cell.length_b   1.000
_cell.length_c   1.000
_cell.angle_alpha   90.00
_cell.angle_beta   90.00
_cell.angle_gamma   90.00
#
_symmetry.space_group_name_H-M   'P 1'
#
loop_
_entity.id
_entity.type
_entity.pdbx_description
1 polymer ?
#
loop_
_entity_poly.entity_id
_entity_poly.type
_entity_poly.pdbx_seq_one_letter_code
_entity_poly.pdbx_strand_id
1 'polypeptide(L)'
;MRSSSRNSRKPRRVLGLAAAVSLLLGSAAQAGEHNFVLTAYTNGRGGQALVSGDYDSAGKALSYKPTLSAFDNSTNSNNRCVSLTVTRQWDAARIACDKAVKDAEREKATLPSFEAWARGTEDDFVAVALSNRAVLRWRTSDSEAAAADLKRAAELSPKSTFVQRNLSALEYSHQALARVDVASK
;
A
#
# COMPACT_ATOMS: atom_id res chain seq x y z
N MET A 1 -45.10 -0.69 41.35
CA MET A 1 -44.81 -0.87 39.94
C MET A 1 -43.84 0.24 39.47
N ARG A 2 -42.55 -0.08 39.32
CA ARG A 2 -41.52 0.85 38.81
C ARG A 2 -41.10 0.36 37.43
N SER A 3 -41.45 1.15 36.42
CA SER A 3 -41.05 0.94 35.03
C SER A 3 -39.58 1.35 34.84
N SER A 4 -38.73 0.37 34.53
CA SER A 4 -37.31 0.59 34.21
C SER A 4 -37.16 0.80 32.71
N SER A 5 -37.01 2.03 32.30
CA SER A 5 -36.69 2.41 30.90
C SER A 5 -35.25 2.01 30.59
N ARG A 6 -35.03 0.94 29.79
CA ARG A 6 -33.73 0.58 29.24
C ARG A 6 -33.40 1.50 28.07
N ASN A 7 -32.51 2.42 28.34
CA ASN A 7 -31.94 3.32 27.35
C ASN A 7 -30.90 2.54 26.49
N SER A 8 -31.35 2.00 25.38
CA SER A 8 -30.51 1.31 24.38
C SER A 8 -29.67 2.34 23.61
N ARG A 9 -28.47 2.61 24.10
CA ARG A 9 -27.48 3.41 23.33
C ARG A 9 -26.92 2.54 22.22
N LYS A 10 -27.34 2.79 20.97
CA LYS A 10 -26.73 2.22 19.78
C LYS A 10 -25.26 2.67 19.72
N PRO A 11 -24.30 1.75 19.51
CA PRO A 11 -22.92 2.13 19.32
C PRO A 11 -22.80 2.93 18.01
N ARG A 12 -22.37 4.19 18.10
CA ARG A 12 -21.91 4.95 16.95
C ARG A 12 -20.63 4.29 16.44
N ARG A 13 -20.74 3.58 15.32
CA ARG A 13 -19.56 3.16 14.55
C ARG A 13 -18.89 4.43 14.04
N VAL A 14 -17.80 4.80 14.67
CA VAL A 14 -16.88 5.81 14.15
C VAL A 14 -16.17 5.12 12.98
N LEU A 15 -16.60 5.42 11.75
CA LEU A 15 -15.83 5.10 10.56
C LEU A 15 -14.55 5.95 10.61
N GLY A 16 -13.47 5.34 11.13
CA GLY A 16 -12.16 5.94 11.06
C GLY A 16 -11.73 5.99 9.61
N LEU A 17 -11.66 7.18 9.02
CA LEU A 17 -10.97 7.39 7.75
C LEU A 17 -9.55 6.84 7.92
N ALA A 18 -9.21 5.81 7.13
CA ALA A 18 -7.86 5.31 7.07
C ALA A 18 -6.99 6.39 6.38
N ALA A 19 -6.22 7.12 7.16
CA ALA A 19 -5.26 8.05 6.61
C ALA A 19 -4.08 7.27 6.02
N ALA A 20 -3.96 7.27 4.68
CA ALA A 20 -2.78 6.78 3.99
C ALA A 20 -1.75 7.91 3.93
N VAL A 21 -0.54 7.65 4.42
CA VAL A 21 0.58 8.59 4.36
C VAL A 21 1.63 8.04 3.40
N SER A 22 2.02 8.86 2.45
CA SER A 22 3.05 8.53 1.46
C SER A 22 4.44 8.79 2.02
N LEU A 23 5.28 7.76 2.03
CA LEU A 23 6.68 7.85 2.44
C LEU A 23 7.54 8.32 1.27
N LEU A 24 8.17 9.47 1.42
CA LEU A 24 9.22 9.95 0.54
C LEU A 24 10.55 9.33 1.00
N LEU A 25 11.01 8.29 0.31
CA LEU A 25 12.33 7.72 0.56
C LEU A 25 13.40 8.64 -0.05
N GLY A 26 13.79 9.64 0.73
CA GLY A 26 14.97 10.46 0.43
C GLY A 26 16.23 9.72 0.89
N SER A 27 16.87 8.96 0.01
CA SER A 27 18.26 8.52 0.19
C SER A 27 19.13 9.34 -0.76
N ALA A 28 19.92 10.24 -0.21
CA ALA A 28 20.94 10.98 -0.93
C ALA A 28 22.11 10.04 -1.26
N ALA A 29 21.98 9.22 -2.30
CA ALA A 29 23.10 8.60 -3.02
C ALA A 29 22.66 7.59 -4.09
N GLN A 30 21.77 7.99 -5.01
CA GLN A 30 21.67 7.36 -6.33
C GLN A 30 21.01 8.35 -7.29
N ALA A 31 21.83 8.98 -8.11
CA ALA A 31 21.39 9.73 -9.26
C ALA A 31 20.64 8.74 -10.19
N GLY A 32 19.32 8.67 -10.07
CA GLY A 32 18.48 7.74 -10.85
C GLY A 32 17.31 7.09 -10.11
N GLU A 33 17.25 7.07 -8.77
CA GLU A 33 16.06 6.62 -8.06
C GLU A 33 14.98 7.72 -8.11
N HIS A 34 14.28 7.79 -9.23
CA HIS A 34 13.17 8.70 -9.40
C HIS A 34 12.07 8.38 -8.40
N ASN A 35 11.79 9.33 -7.58
CA ASN A 35 10.62 9.69 -6.76
C ASN A 35 9.47 8.66 -6.60
N PHE A 36 9.72 7.35 -6.67
CA PHE A 36 8.74 6.34 -6.32
C PHE A 36 8.34 6.47 -4.85
N VAL A 37 7.05 6.35 -4.60
CA VAL A 37 6.46 6.48 -3.28
C VAL A 37 5.89 5.15 -2.82
N LEU A 38 6.26 4.73 -1.62
CA LEU A 38 5.60 3.65 -0.91
C LEU A 38 4.57 4.24 0.04
N THR A 39 3.38 3.65 0.08
CA THR A 39 2.26 4.15 0.88
C THR A 39 1.95 3.18 2.01
N ALA A 40 2.06 3.66 3.25
CA ALA A 40 1.72 2.91 4.47
C ALA A 40 0.45 3.46 5.12
N TYR A 41 -0.30 2.58 5.79
CA TYR A 41 -1.50 2.93 6.55
C TYR A 41 -1.14 3.15 8.01
N THR A 42 -1.31 4.37 8.50
CA THR A 42 -0.98 4.77 9.89
C THR A 42 -1.79 4.04 10.94
N ASN A 43 -3.02 3.64 10.62
CA ASN A 43 -3.92 2.87 11.48
C ASN A 43 -3.66 1.36 11.46
N GLY A 44 -2.79 0.88 10.56
CA GLY A 44 -2.32 -0.50 10.53
C GLY A 44 -1.11 -0.72 11.46
N ARG A 45 -0.81 -1.99 11.74
CA ARG A 45 0.37 -2.36 12.54
C ARG A 45 1.64 -1.78 11.92
N GLY A 46 2.49 -1.23 12.76
CA GLY A 46 3.76 -0.65 12.33
C GLY A 46 3.63 0.60 11.47
N GLY A 47 2.41 1.04 11.13
CA GLY A 47 2.19 2.13 10.19
C GLY A 47 2.78 3.46 10.65
N GLN A 48 2.58 3.83 11.91
CA GLN A 48 3.19 5.05 12.48
C GLN A 48 4.72 4.99 12.44
N ALA A 49 5.30 3.84 12.79
CA ALA A 49 6.74 3.63 12.75
C ALA A 49 7.29 3.70 11.31
N LEU A 50 6.58 3.14 10.32
CA LEU A 50 6.94 3.28 8.90
C LEU A 50 6.97 4.73 8.47
N VAL A 51 5.95 5.51 8.82
CA VAL A 51 5.83 6.92 8.44
C VAL A 51 6.90 7.78 9.12
N SER A 52 7.29 7.46 10.36
CA SER A 52 8.38 8.15 11.06
C SER A 52 9.77 7.67 10.66
N GLY A 53 9.89 6.65 9.81
CA GLY A 53 11.18 6.08 9.41
C GLY A 53 11.81 5.11 10.42
N ASP A 54 11.09 4.74 11.48
CA ASP A 54 11.52 3.73 12.45
C ASP A 54 11.19 2.31 11.93
N TYR A 55 12.01 1.85 10.99
CA TYR A 55 11.77 0.57 10.30
C TYR A 55 11.98 -0.64 11.21
N ASP A 56 12.80 -0.52 12.26
CA ASP A 56 13.03 -1.59 13.23
C ASP A 56 11.79 -1.82 14.08
N SER A 57 11.18 -0.76 14.62
CA SER A 57 9.93 -0.87 15.36
C SER A 57 8.79 -1.33 14.48
N ALA A 58 8.72 -0.87 13.22
CA ALA A 58 7.76 -1.35 12.24
C ALA A 58 7.90 -2.85 12.00
N GLY A 59 9.11 -3.34 11.76
CA GLY A 59 9.40 -4.76 11.56
C GLY A 59 8.99 -5.62 12.75
N LYS A 60 9.30 -5.19 13.98
CA LYS A 60 8.88 -5.87 15.22
C LYS A 60 7.37 -5.94 15.34
N ALA A 61 6.65 -4.83 15.11
CA ALA A 61 5.19 -4.78 15.18
C ALA A 61 4.54 -5.71 14.13
N LEU A 62 5.12 -5.79 12.93
CA LEU A 62 4.62 -6.59 11.82
C LEU A 62 5.00 -8.08 11.90
N SER A 63 6.03 -8.43 12.72
CA SER A 63 6.42 -9.83 12.97
C SER A 63 5.46 -10.54 13.91
N TYR A 64 4.74 -9.80 14.74
CA TYR A 64 3.81 -10.36 15.70
C TYR A 64 2.67 -11.10 14.98
N LYS A 65 2.58 -12.42 15.20
CA LYS A 65 1.49 -13.26 14.70
C LYS A 65 0.41 -13.32 15.77
N PRO A 66 -0.72 -12.66 15.60
CA PRO A 66 -1.84 -12.83 16.54
C PRO A 66 -2.40 -14.24 16.40
N THR A 67 -2.55 -14.92 17.50
CA THR A 67 -3.05 -16.31 17.56
C THR A 67 -4.54 -16.45 17.19
N LEU A 68 -5.28 -15.35 17.07
CA LEU A 68 -6.75 -15.37 16.94
C LEU A 68 -7.34 -14.24 16.08
N SER A 69 -6.62 -13.60 15.17
CA SER A 69 -7.25 -12.52 14.43
C SER A 69 -7.53 -12.87 12.99
N ALA A 70 -8.83 -13.00 12.69
CA ALA A 70 -9.39 -12.91 11.35
C ALA A 70 -9.09 -11.56 10.65
N PHE A 71 -8.34 -10.67 11.30
CA PHE A 71 -8.00 -9.32 10.88
C PHE A 71 -6.52 -9.15 10.51
N ASP A 72 -5.98 -10.12 9.81
CA ASP A 72 -4.84 -9.84 8.95
C ASP A 72 -5.44 -9.15 7.71
N ASN A 73 -5.87 -7.91 7.92
CA ASN A 73 -6.54 -7.11 6.92
C ASN A 73 -5.53 -6.59 5.87
N SER A 74 -6.04 -6.09 4.76
CA SER A 74 -5.24 -5.53 3.67
C SER A 74 -4.26 -4.47 4.14
N THR A 75 -4.61 -3.63 5.15
CA THR A 75 -3.75 -2.59 5.71
C THR A 75 -2.48 -3.16 6.36
N ASN A 76 -2.59 -4.24 7.14
CA ASN A 76 -1.43 -4.87 7.78
C ASN A 76 -0.53 -5.59 6.75
N SER A 77 -1.14 -6.28 5.77
CA SER A 77 -0.41 -6.92 4.68
C SER A 77 0.33 -5.88 3.84
N ASN A 78 -0.31 -4.73 3.56
CA ASN A 78 0.30 -3.62 2.85
C ASN A 78 1.49 -3.02 3.63
N ASN A 79 1.32 -2.75 4.93
CA ASN A 79 2.41 -2.21 5.75
C ASN A 79 3.60 -3.19 5.82
N ARG A 80 3.35 -4.51 5.83
CA ARG A 80 4.40 -5.51 5.75
C ARG A 80 5.13 -5.49 4.41
N CYS A 81 4.42 -5.35 3.28
CA CYS A 81 5.01 -5.13 1.96
C CYS A 81 5.95 -3.91 1.99
N VAL A 82 5.47 -2.77 2.49
CA VAL A 82 6.25 -1.53 2.60
C VAL A 82 7.50 -1.74 3.47
N SER A 83 7.34 -2.28 4.69
CA SER A 83 8.44 -2.51 5.63
C SER A 83 9.57 -3.33 5.01
N LEU A 84 9.22 -4.46 4.38
CA LEU A 84 10.20 -5.35 3.77
C LEU A 84 10.84 -4.75 2.52
N THR A 85 10.10 -3.93 1.76
CA THR A 85 10.63 -3.22 0.60
C THR A 85 11.63 -2.14 1.00
N VAL A 86 11.35 -1.33 2.03
CA VAL A 86 12.27 -0.28 2.50
C VAL A 86 13.53 -0.87 3.12
N THR A 87 13.41 -2.01 3.79
CA THR A 87 14.54 -2.74 4.40
C THR A 87 15.26 -3.67 3.42
N ARG A 88 14.90 -3.64 2.12
CA ARG A 88 15.54 -4.40 1.03
C ARG A 88 15.53 -5.93 1.23
N GLN A 89 14.55 -6.45 1.96
CA GLN A 89 14.34 -7.89 2.13
C GLN A 89 13.53 -8.45 0.95
N TRP A 90 14.15 -8.47 -0.24
CA TRP A 90 13.47 -8.60 -1.53
C TRP A 90 12.57 -9.84 -1.66
N ASP A 91 13.04 -11.02 -1.25
CA ASP A 91 12.26 -12.25 -1.36
C ASP A 91 11.05 -12.25 -0.43
N ALA A 92 11.26 -11.81 0.81
CA ALA A 92 10.17 -11.66 1.78
C ALA A 92 9.19 -10.54 1.37
N ALA A 93 9.71 -9.45 0.78
CA ALA A 93 8.90 -8.35 0.26
C ALA A 93 7.99 -8.81 -0.89
N ARG A 94 8.51 -9.65 -1.80
CA ARG A 94 7.74 -10.21 -2.92
C ARG A 94 6.52 -10.97 -2.42
N ILE A 95 6.73 -11.89 -1.48
CA ILE A 95 5.65 -12.67 -0.86
C ILE A 95 4.65 -11.75 -0.14
N ALA A 96 5.14 -10.75 0.60
CA ALA A 96 4.28 -9.84 1.37
C ALA A 96 3.46 -8.92 0.47
N CYS A 97 4.04 -8.39 -0.61
CA CYS A 97 3.33 -7.52 -1.54
C CYS A 97 2.28 -8.28 -2.36
N ASP A 98 2.57 -9.51 -2.77
CA ASP A 98 1.56 -10.37 -3.41
C ASP A 98 0.41 -10.70 -2.46
N LYS A 99 0.72 -10.95 -1.18
CA LYS A 99 -0.31 -11.14 -0.15
C LYS A 99 -1.14 -9.87 0.04
N ALA A 100 -0.52 -8.70 0.06
CA ALA A 100 -1.23 -7.42 0.23
C ALA A 100 -2.27 -7.19 -0.88
N VAL A 101 -1.91 -7.46 -2.13
CA VAL A 101 -2.86 -7.37 -3.26
C VAL A 101 -4.00 -8.37 -3.09
N LYS A 102 -3.70 -9.64 -2.78
CA LYS A 102 -4.73 -10.68 -2.58
C LYS A 102 -5.67 -10.35 -1.44
N ASP A 103 -5.16 -9.82 -0.33
CA ASP A 103 -5.98 -9.46 0.83
C ASP A 103 -6.90 -8.29 0.49
N ALA A 104 -6.41 -7.26 -0.21
CA ALA A 104 -7.22 -6.13 -0.64
C ALA A 104 -8.32 -6.55 -1.65
N GLU A 105 -7.99 -7.40 -2.62
CA GLU A 105 -8.96 -7.95 -3.57
C GLU A 105 -10.04 -8.80 -2.86
N ARG A 106 -9.65 -9.60 -1.89
CA ARG A 106 -10.58 -10.41 -1.10
C ARG A 106 -11.53 -9.54 -0.28
N GLU A 107 -11.02 -8.50 0.39
CA GLU A 107 -11.85 -7.56 1.14
C GLU A 107 -12.85 -6.86 0.23
N LYS A 108 -12.41 -6.39 -0.93
CA LYS A 108 -13.30 -5.82 -1.96
C LYS A 108 -14.39 -6.79 -2.41
N ALA A 109 -14.04 -8.07 -2.64
CA ALA A 109 -14.98 -9.09 -3.10
C ALA A 109 -16.01 -9.50 -2.04
N THR A 110 -15.72 -9.30 -0.76
CA THR A 110 -16.60 -9.68 0.36
C THR A 110 -17.58 -8.59 0.78
N LEU A 111 -17.46 -7.37 0.21
CA LEU A 111 -18.39 -6.28 0.51
C LEU A 111 -19.81 -6.59 0.03
N PRO A 112 -20.83 -6.41 0.87
CA PRO A 112 -22.22 -6.51 0.46
C PRO A 112 -22.55 -5.52 -0.66
N SER A 113 -23.40 -5.95 -1.60
CA SER A 113 -23.77 -5.13 -2.77
C SER A 113 -24.47 -3.81 -2.42
N PHE A 114 -25.11 -3.74 -1.25
CA PHE A 114 -25.77 -2.50 -0.78
C PHE A 114 -24.77 -1.46 -0.25
N GLU A 115 -23.53 -1.84 0.03
CA GLU A 115 -22.44 -0.92 0.44
C GLU A 115 -21.67 -0.38 -0.77
N ALA A 116 -22.36 -0.10 -1.87
CA ALA A 116 -21.74 0.38 -3.11
C ALA A 116 -20.90 1.65 -2.93
N TRP A 117 -21.21 2.49 -1.93
CA TRP A 117 -20.44 3.67 -1.57
C TRP A 117 -19.04 3.32 -1.00
N ALA A 118 -18.91 2.15 -0.38
CA ALA A 118 -17.64 1.69 0.17
C ALA A 118 -16.70 1.13 -0.91
N ARG A 119 -17.21 0.78 -2.09
CA ARG A 119 -16.40 0.19 -3.17
C ARG A 119 -15.29 1.11 -3.67
N GLY A 120 -15.54 2.43 -3.69
CA GLY A 120 -14.49 3.38 -4.04
C GLY A 120 -13.31 3.35 -3.06
N THR A 121 -13.58 3.20 -1.77
CA THR A 121 -12.55 3.04 -0.73
C THR A 121 -11.80 1.72 -0.90
N GLU A 122 -12.50 0.63 -1.24
CA GLU A 122 -11.87 -0.67 -1.45
C GLU A 122 -11.03 -0.71 -2.75
N ASP A 123 -11.46 -0.01 -3.80
CA ASP A 123 -10.64 0.20 -4.99
C ASP A 123 -9.35 0.94 -4.66
N ASP A 124 -9.39 1.91 -3.75
CA ASP A 124 -8.20 2.61 -3.26
C ASP A 124 -7.26 1.66 -2.51
N PHE A 125 -7.76 0.71 -1.69
CA PHE A 125 -6.91 -0.28 -1.02
C PHE A 125 -6.19 -1.19 -2.03
N VAL A 126 -6.90 -1.67 -3.05
CA VAL A 126 -6.29 -2.48 -4.12
C VAL A 126 -5.27 -1.65 -4.90
N ALA A 127 -5.59 -0.40 -5.23
CA ALA A 127 -4.68 0.50 -5.94
C ALA A 127 -3.40 0.80 -5.16
N VAL A 128 -3.50 1.02 -3.83
CA VAL A 128 -2.33 1.17 -2.94
C VAL A 128 -1.45 -0.07 -2.96
N ALA A 129 -2.04 -1.25 -2.79
CA ALA A 129 -1.30 -2.51 -2.75
C ALA A 129 -0.59 -2.78 -4.09
N LEU A 130 -1.26 -2.56 -5.22
CA LEU A 130 -0.66 -2.66 -6.55
C LEU A 130 0.46 -1.65 -6.75
N SER A 131 0.26 -0.40 -6.36
CA SER A 131 1.27 0.66 -6.49
C SER A 131 2.53 0.35 -5.66
N ASN A 132 2.38 -0.17 -4.43
CA ASN A 132 3.52 -0.58 -3.61
C ASN A 132 4.23 -1.81 -4.20
N ARG A 133 3.50 -2.79 -4.75
CA ARG A 133 4.08 -3.94 -5.44
C ARG A 133 4.83 -3.52 -6.70
N ALA A 134 4.33 -2.54 -7.42
CA ALA A 134 5.02 -1.99 -8.58
C ALA A 134 6.37 -1.36 -8.21
N VAL A 135 6.43 -0.60 -7.10
CA VAL A 135 7.69 -0.05 -6.59
C VAL A 135 8.70 -1.15 -6.25
N LEU A 136 8.26 -2.24 -5.60
CA LEU A 136 9.11 -3.40 -5.36
C LEU A 136 9.62 -4.02 -6.65
N ARG A 137 8.72 -4.28 -7.62
CA ARG A 137 9.04 -4.88 -8.93
C ARG A 137 10.05 -4.03 -9.69
N TRP A 138 9.84 -2.73 -9.73
CA TRP A 138 10.81 -1.80 -10.31
C TRP A 138 12.19 -1.92 -9.65
N ARG A 139 12.26 -1.93 -8.31
CA ARG A 139 13.52 -2.05 -7.56
C ARG A 139 14.20 -3.40 -7.75
N THR A 140 13.49 -4.43 -8.16
CA THR A 140 14.01 -5.77 -8.47
C THR A 140 14.15 -6.02 -9.98
N SER A 141 14.19 -4.95 -10.80
CA SER A 141 14.41 -4.99 -12.25
C SER A 141 13.30 -5.69 -13.06
N ASP A 142 12.07 -5.77 -12.52
CA ASP A 142 10.89 -6.29 -13.21
C ASP A 142 10.00 -5.10 -13.65
N SER A 143 10.50 -4.33 -14.62
CA SER A 143 9.86 -3.09 -15.06
C SER A 143 8.54 -3.31 -15.79
N GLU A 144 8.39 -4.41 -16.52
CA GLU A 144 7.16 -4.74 -17.23
C GLU A 144 6.02 -5.04 -16.26
N ALA A 145 6.27 -5.89 -15.28
CA ALA A 145 5.27 -6.18 -14.25
C ALA A 145 4.97 -4.97 -13.35
N ALA A 146 5.96 -4.09 -13.12
CA ALA A 146 5.74 -2.82 -12.43
C ALA A 146 4.78 -1.91 -13.21
N ALA A 147 4.96 -1.81 -14.54
CA ALA A 147 4.08 -1.03 -15.41
C ALA A 147 2.64 -1.58 -15.42
N ALA A 148 2.49 -2.91 -15.49
CA ALA A 148 1.19 -3.56 -15.46
C ALA A 148 0.44 -3.29 -14.14
N ASP A 149 1.13 -3.36 -13.00
CA ASP A 149 0.54 -3.06 -11.69
C ASP A 149 0.11 -1.58 -11.58
N LEU A 150 0.95 -0.65 -12.03
CA LEU A 150 0.61 0.79 -11.98
C LEU A 150 -0.53 1.15 -12.90
N LYS A 151 -0.61 0.56 -14.09
CA LYS A 151 -1.73 0.74 -15.01
C LYS A 151 -3.03 0.29 -14.34
N ARG A 152 -3.05 -0.91 -13.77
CA ARG A 152 -4.22 -1.41 -13.06
C ARG A 152 -4.58 -0.57 -11.83
N ALA A 153 -3.58 -0.08 -11.08
CA ALA A 153 -3.82 0.82 -9.95
C ALA A 153 -4.47 2.14 -10.40
N ALA A 154 -4.05 2.70 -11.54
CA ALA A 154 -4.63 3.92 -12.09
C ALA A 154 -6.07 3.73 -12.62
N GLU A 155 -6.39 2.55 -13.14
CA GLU A 155 -7.76 2.20 -13.54
C GLU A 155 -8.71 2.14 -12.33
N LEU A 156 -8.23 1.61 -11.19
CA LEU A 156 -8.99 1.50 -9.95
C LEU A 156 -9.13 2.85 -9.23
N SER A 157 -8.06 3.63 -9.19
CA SER A 157 -8.03 4.91 -8.47
C SER A 157 -7.34 6.00 -9.30
N PRO A 158 -8.00 6.53 -10.34
CA PRO A 158 -7.40 7.46 -11.29
C PRO A 158 -7.03 8.82 -10.69
N LYS A 159 -7.65 9.19 -9.56
CA LYS A 159 -7.37 10.46 -8.86
C LYS A 159 -6.34 10.30 -7.74
N SER A 160 -5.81 9.12 -7.51
CA SER A 160 -4.85 8.86 -6.46
C SER A 160 -3.51 9.50 -6.76
N THR A 161 -3.09 10.45 -5.93
CA THR A 161 -1.85 11.21 -6.12
C THR A 161 -0.60 10.33 -6.03
N PHE A 162 -0.59 9.30 -5.19
CA PHE A 162 0.55 8.39 -5.08
C PHE A 162 0.65 7.44 -6.29
N VAL A 163 -0.48 7.00 -6.86
CA VAL A 163 -0.48 6.19 -8.09
C VAL A 163 0.03 7.01 -9.25
N GLN A 164 -0.49 8.24 -9.45
CA GLN A 164 -0.06 9.13 -10.52
C GLN A 164 1.42 9.49 -10.39
N ARG A 165 1.91 9.70 -9.17
CA ARG A 165 3.33 9.95 -8.92
C ARG A 165 4.20 8.76 -9.32
N ASN A 166 3.80 7.54 -8.98
CA ASN A 166 4.55 6.34 -9.34
C ASN A 166 4.52 6.06 -10.86
N LEU A 167 3.40 6.35 -11.53
CA LEU A 167 3.33 6.32 -13.00
C LEU A 167 4.32 7.30 -13.63
N SER A 168 4.31 8.55 -13.19
CA SER A 168 5.23 9.58 -13.71
C SER A 168 6.70 9.21 -13.45
N ALA A 169 7.01 8.61 -12.30
CA ALA A 169 8.35 8.12 -11.99
C ALA A 169 8.78 7.00 -12.93
N LEU A 170 7.88 6.06 -13.26
CA LEU A 170 8.13 4.98 -14.21
C LEU A 170 8.40 5.51 -15.61
N GLU A 171 7.54 6.39 -16.12
CA GLU A 171 7.67 7.00 -17.43
C GLU A 171 9.00 7.76 -17.59
N TYR A 172 9.36 8.55 -16.59
CA TYR A 172 10.64 9.26 -16.58
C TYR A 172 11.82 8.29 -16.63
N SER A 173 11.76 7.21 -15.86
CA SER A 173 12.81 6.19 -15.82
C SER A 173 13.00 5.52 -17.19
N HIS A 174 11.91 5.19 -17.89
CA HIS A 174 11.98 4.62 -19.24
C HIS A 174 12.58 5.60 -20.24
N GLN A 175 12.21 6.90 -20.18
CA GLN A 175 12.79 7.93 -21.05
C GLN A 175 14.29 8.15 -20.80
N ALA A 176 14.72 8.09 -19.53
CA ALA A 176 16.12 8.21 -19.17
C ALA A 176 16.95 7.05 -19.75
N LEU A 177 16.47 5.81 -19.63
CA LEU A 177 17.13 4.63 -20.19
C LEU A 177 17.23 4.71 -21.72
N ALA A 178 16.15 5.10 -22.41
CA ALA A 178 16.14 5.25 -23.86
C ALA A 178 17.16 6.30 -24.37
N ARG A 179 17.39 7.38 -23.61
CA ARG A 179 18.39 8.40 -23.96
C ARG A 179 19.82 7.89 -23.83
N VAL A 180 20.11 7.04 -22.84
CA VAL A 180 21.44 6.44 -22.65
C VAL A 180 21.76 5.50 -23.80
N ASP A 181 20.80 4.68 -24.23
CA ASP A 181 20.98 3.75 -25.34
C ASP A 181 21.26 4.45 -26.68
N VAL A 182 20.69 5.63 -26.90
CA VAL A 182 20.94 6.43 -28.10
C VAL A 182 22.31 7.11 -28.06
N ALA A 183 22.77 7.54 -26.88
CA ALA A 183 24.06 8.21 -26.73
C ALA A 183 25.28 7.27 -26.79
N SER A 184 25.05 5.97 -26.65
CA SER A 184 26.09 4.92 -26.67
C SER A 184 26.35 4.29 -28.05
N LYS A 185 25.62 4.72 -29.08
CA LYS A 185 25.77 4.30 -30.48
C LYS A 185 26.47 5.36 -31.32
#